data_571f788754a4df381112d5ed08232f1b
#
_entry.id   571f788754a4df381112d5ed08232f1b
#
_cell.length_a   1.000
_cell.length_b   1.000
_cell.length_c   1.000
_cell.angle_alpha   90.00
_cell.angle_beta   90.00
_cell.angle_gamma   90.00
#
_symmetry.space_group_name_H-M   'P 1'
#
loop_
_entity.id
_entity.type
_entity.pdbx_description
1 polymer ?
#
loop_
_entity_poly.entity_id
_entity_poly.type
_entity_poly.pdbx_seq_one_letter_code
_entity_poly.pdbx_strand_id
1 'polypeptide(L)'
;MVVKMNGTEQDFVHRINVKEEAAFHDLFTRFRNYLVLFAMRRIDQLDAAEDIVQETFITVWENKKIYNSYQGLKAYLYELVQNKCTNYLKHKQVEDKYVSYVKTTGEETEGDYNLMQEEIYRELYMAIRELPEKCQKVFELHLEGKKNDEIAEILGISVLTVKSHKQNAIHILKEKMGNLFLLYTYIYEV
;
A
#
# COMPACT_ATOMS: atom_id res chain seq x y z
N MET A 1 11.15 -4.28 3.44
CA MET A 1 11.72 -5.65 3.38
C MET A 1 11.08 -6.37 2.20
N VAL A 2 11.80 -6.56 1.09
CA VAL A 2 11.29 -7.34 -0.05
C VAL A 2 11.26 -8.79 0.41
N VAL A 3 10.08 -9.33 0.67
CA VAL A 3 9.90 -10.75 0.98
C VAL A 3 10.32 -11.53 -0.27
N LYS A 4 11.53 -12.14 -0.24
CA LYS A 4 11.99 -13.04 -1.31
C LYS A 4 11.00 -14.20 -1.42
N MET A 5 10.50 -14.44 -2.63
CA MET A 5 9.69 -15.63 -2.91
C MET A 5 10.55 -16.89 -2.70
N ASN A 6 10.11 -17.79 -1.83
CA ASN A 6 10.62 -19.15 -1.78
C ASN A 6 9.94 -19.95 -2.90
N GLY A 7 10.47 -19.88 -4.10
CA GLY A 7 9.90 -20.55 -5.28
C GLY A 7 9.74 -19.62 -6.49
N THR A 8 9.40 -20.19 -7.63
CA THR A 8 9.07 -19.43 -8.85
C THR A 8 7.67 -18.81 -8.73
N GLU A 9 7.37 -17.76 -9.52
CA GLU A 9 6.03 -17.16 -9.59
C GLU A 9 4.96 -18.22 -9.96
N GLN A 10 5.32 -19.18 -10.80
CA GLN A 10 4.42 -20.26 -11.18
C GLN A 10 4.11 -21.22 -10.02
N ASP A 11 5.11 -21.55 -9.19
CA ASP A 11 4.91 -22.35 -7.99
C ASP A 11 3.98 -21.64 -7.00
N PHE A 12 4.19 -20.34 -6.79
CA PHE A 12 3.32 -19.54 -5.93
C PHE A 12 1.86 -19.54 -6.41
N VAL A 13 1.63 -19.32 -7.71
CA VAL A 13 0.28 -19.37 -8.30
C VAL A 13 -0.36 -20.75 -8.17
N HIS A 14 0.43 -21.82 -8.35
CA HIS A 14 -0.06 -23.17 -8.14
C HIS A 14 -0.54 -23.39 -6.70
N ARG A 15 0.25 -22.97 -5.71
CA ARG A 15 -0.09 -23.05 -4.27
C ARG A 15 -1.35 -22.26 -3.93
N ILE A 16 -1.55 -21.08 -4.53
CA ILE A 16 -2.79 -20.30 -4.41
C ILE A 16 -3.98 -21.07 -5.00
N ASN A 17 -3.81 -21.67 -6.18
CA ASN A 17 -4.89 -22.44 -6.85
C ASN A 17 -5.35 -23.67 -6.04
N VAL A 18 -4.43 -24.31 -5.31
CA VAL A 18 -4.75 -25.43 -4.42
C VAL A 18 -5.17 -25.01 -3.01
N LYS A 19 -5.35 -23.71 -2.79
CA LYS A 19 -5.81 -23.12 -1.51
C LYS A 19 -4.88 -23.41 -0.34
N GLU A 20 -3.58 -23.35 -0.55
CA GLU A 20 -2.61 -23.50 0.52
C GLU A 20 -2.62 -22.24 1.41
N GLU A 21 -2.90 -22.41 2.70
CA GLU A 21 -3.03 -21.30 3.67
C GLU A 21 -1.76 -20.44 3.76
N ALA A 22 -0.57 -21.07 3.76
CA ALA A 22 0.69 -20.33 3.83
C ALA A 22 0.91 -19.43 2.60
N ALA A 23 0.60 -19.93 1.39
CA ALA A 23 0.68 -19.12 0.17
C ALA A 23 -0.34 -17.98 0.18
N PHE A 24 -1.53 -18.23 0.73
CA PHE A 24 -2.55 -17.20 0.85
C PHE A 24 -2.19 -16.12 1.89
N HIS A 25 -1.60 -16.52 3.00
CA HIS A 25 -1.04 -15.58 3.97
C HIS A 25 0.06 -14.70 3.35
N ASP A 26 0.95 -15.30 2.54
CA ASP A 26 1.97 -14.57 1.79
C ASP A 26 1.33 -13.59 0.78
N LEU A 27 0.27 -14.01 0.08
CA LEU A 27 -0.48 -13.16 -0.85
C LEU A 27 -1.08 -11.97 -0.10
N PHE A 28 -1.76 -12.22 1.01
CA PHE A 28 -2.36 -11.18 1.86
C PHE A 28 -1.31 -10.18 2.34
N THR A 29 -0.22 -10.67 2.94
CA THR A 29 0.86 -9.83 3.48
C THR A 29 1.49 -8.93 2.41
N ARG A 30 1.61 -9.44 1.17
CA ARG A 30 2.20 -8.69 0.05
C ARG A 30 1.28 -7.63 -0.53
N PHE A 31 -0.01 -7.94 -0.67
CA PHE A 31 -0.91 -7.11 -1.45
C PHE A 31 -1.84 -6.24 -0.62
N ARG A 32 -2.15 -6.60 0.65
CA ARG A 32 -3.13 -5.90 1.47
C ARG A 32 -2.91 -4.38 1.45
N ASN A 33 -1.71 -3.96 1.77
CA ASN A 33 -1.40 -2.53 1.90
C ASN A 33 -1.51 -1.77 0.57
N TYR A 34 -1.02 -2.36 -0.52
CA TYR A 34 -1.15 -1.77 -1.86
C TYR A 34 -2.60 -1.68 -2.33
N LEU A 35 -3.42 -2.69 -2.02
CA LEU A 35 -4.83 -2.70 -2.36
C LEU A 35 -5.63 -1.70 -1.52
N VAL A 36 -5.29 -1.51 -0.24
CA VAL A 36 -5.89 -0.46 0.61
C VAL A 36 -5.56 0.93 0.05
N LEU A 37 -4.31 1.17 -0.35
CA LEU A 37 -3.90 2.39 -1.06
C LEU A 37 -4.74 2.64 -2.31
N PHE A 38 -4.86 1.63 -3.13
CA PHE A 38 -5.61 1.68 -4.36
C PHE A 38 -7.10 1.99 -4.12
N ALA A 39 -7.71 1.39 -3.08
CA ALA A 39 -9.08 1.69 -2.66
C ALA A 39 -9.22 3.11 -2.14
N MET A 40 -8.29 3.58 -1.28
CA MET A 40 -8.30 4.92 -0.68
C MET A 40 -8.29 6.06 -1.72
N ARG A 41 -7.61 5.87 -2.84
CA ARG A 41 -7.64 6.85 -3.94
C ARG A 41 -9.04 7.04 -4.55
N ARG A 42 -9.94 6.06 -4.35
CA ARG A 42 -11.29 6.05 -4.93
C ARG A 42 -12.37 6.44 -3.93
N ILE A 43 -12.24 6.04 -2.68
CA ILE A 43 -13.33 6.19 -1.69
C ILE A 43 -12.99 7.10 -0.51
N ASP A 44 -11.75 7.55 -0.37
CA ASP A 44 -11.26 8.50 0.66
C ASP A 44 -11.73 8.21 2.10
N GLN A 45 -11.91 6.92 2.42
CA GLN A 45 -12.31 6.43 3.75
C GLN A 45 -11.53 5.16 4.07
N LEU A 46 -10.63 5.24 5.07
CA LEU A 46 -9.71 4.15 5.40
C LEU A 46 -10.44 2.88 5.82
N ASP A 47 -11.40 2.98 6.76
CA ASP A 47 -12.14 1.83 7.27
C ASP A 47 -12.86 1.08 6.15
N ALA A 48 -13.54 1.82 5.26
CA ALA A 48 -14.23 1.23 4.11
C ALA A 48 -13.25 0.63 3.09
N ALA A 49 -12.07 1.24 2.91
CA ALA A 49 -11.02 0.69 2.04
C ALA A 49 -10.46 -0.62 2.60
N GLU A 50 -10.23 -0.70 3.91
CA GLU A 50 -9.78 -1.92 4.57
C GLU A 50 -10.83 -3.04 4.48
N ASP A 51 -12.11 -2.73 4.70
CA ASP A 51 -13.21 -3.69 4.56
C ASP A 51 -13.31 -4.23 3.13
N ILE A 52 -13.26 -3.35 2.13
CA ILE A 52 -13.25 -3.74 0.71
C ILE A 52 -12.10 -4.69 0.39
N VAL A 53 -10.91 -4.41 0.91
CA VAL A 53 -9.74 -5.25 0.67
C VAL A 53 -9.87 -6.59 1.39
N GLN A 54 -10.36 -6.63 2.63
CA GLN A 54 -10.63 -7.88 3.34
C GLN A 54 -11.64 -8.75 2.57
N GLU A 55 -12.75 -8.16 2.14
CA GLU A 55 -13.75 -8.85 1.33
C GLU A 55 -13.19 -9.34 -0.02
N THR A 56 -12.22 -8.61 -0.60
CA THR A 56 -11.54 -9.03 -1.82
C THR A 56 -10.76 -10.32 -1.59
N PHE A 57 -10.00 -10.41 -0.49
CA PHE A 57 -9.27 -11.63 -0.15
C PHE A 57 -10.20 -12.80 0.18
N ILE A 58 -11.31 -12.57 0.89
CA ILE A 58 -12.34 -13.58 1.13
C ILE A 58 -12.89 -14.09 -0.20
N THR A 59 -13.23 -13.18 -1.13
CA THR A 59 -13.71 -13.54 -2.47
C THR A 59 -12.69 -14.41 -3.22
N VAL A 60 -11.40 -14.08 -3.18
CA VAL A 60 -10.33 -14.87 -3.82
C VAL A 60 -10.16 -16.23 -3.15
N TRP A 61 -10.30 -16.30 -1.83
CA TRP A 61 -10.26 -17.56 -1.09
C TRP A 61 -11.42 -18.49 -1.42
N GLU A 62 -12.63 -17.95 -1.50
CA GLU A 62 -13.86 -18.76 -1.69
C GLU A 62 -14.10 -19.17 -3.15
N ASN A 63 -13.64 -18.34 -4.12
CA ASN A 63 -13.91 -18.64 -5.51
C ASN A 63 -13.15 -19.89 -6.00
N LYS A 64 -13.66 -20.49 -7.08
CA LYS A 64 -13.05 -21.65 -7.76
C LYS A 64 -12.22 -21.24 -8.98
N LYS A 65 -11.91 -19.96 -9.13
CA LYS A 65 -11.13 -19.44 -10.25
C LYS A 65 -9.71 -20.00 -10.20
N ILE A 66 -9.22 -20.47 -11.32
CA ILE A 66 -7.83 -20.91 -11.48
C ILE A 66 -7.06 -19.79 -12.17
N TYR A 67 -5.95 -19.40 -11.57
CA TYR A 67 -5.06 -18.37 -12.08
C TYR A 67 -3.95 -19.02 -12.89
N ASN A 68 -3.70 -18.52 -14.11
CA ASN A 68 -2.70 -19.07 -15.02
C ASN A 68 -1.32 -18.40 -14.87
N SER A 69 -1.26 -17.24 -14.25
CA SER A 69 -0.02 -16.48 -14.05
C SER A 69 -0.11 -15.59 -12.79
N TYR A 70 1.04 -15.20 -12.29
CA TYR A 70 1.15 -14.26 -11.17
C TYR A 70 0.57 -12.88 -11.54
N GLN A 71 0.82 -12.41 -12.76
CA GLN A 71 0.27 -11.18 -13.30
C GLN A 71 -1.26 -11.23 -13.38
N GLY A 72 -1.80 -12.36 -13.86
CA GLY A 72 -3.26 -12.56 -13.94
C GLY A 72 -3.93 -12.62 -12.55
N LEU A 73 -3.28 -13.22 -11.54
CA LEU A 73 -3.73 -13.18 -10.15
C LEU A 73 -3.73 -11.75 -9.61
N LYS A 74 -2.64 -11.03 -9.85
CA LYS A 74 -2.47 -9.63 -9.43
C LYS A 74 -3.52 -8.72 -10.07
N ALA A 75 -3.68 -8.77 -11.40
CA ALA A 75 -4.68 -7.99 -12.12
C ALA A 75 -6.10 -8.25 -11.57
N TYR A 76 -6.42 -9.52 -11.27
CA TYR A 76 -7.71 -9.88 -10.71
C TYR A 76 -7.96 -9.30 -9.31
N LEU A 77 -6.94 -9.22 -8.46
CA LEU A 77 -7.06 -8.56 -7.15
C LEU A 77 -7.45 -7.09 -7.30
N TYR A 78 -6.77 -6.36 -8.19
CA TYR A 78 -7.07 -4.95 -8.45
C TYR A 78 -8.45 -4.74 -9.08
N GLU A 79 -8.83 -5.59 -10.04
CA GLU A 79 -10.17 -5.58 -10.63
C GLU A 79 -11.27 -5.77 -9.58
N LEU A 80 -11.11 -6.71 -8.66
CA LEU A 80 -12.06 -6.93 -7.57
C LEU A 80 -12.19 -5.71 -6.67
N VAL A 81 -11.07 -5.12 -6.24
CA VAL A 81 -11.08 -3.92 -5.40
C VAL A 81 -11.75 -2.77 -6.13
N GLN A 82 -11.43 -2.53 -7.40
CA GLN A 82 -12.04 -1.49 -8.22
C GLN A 82 -13.56 -1.66 -8.32
N ASN A 83 -14.01 -2.88 -8.61
CA ASN A 83 -15.45 -3.18 -8.70
C ASN A 83 -16.17 -2.96 -7.37
N LYS A 84 -15.56 -3.36 -6.26
CA LYS A 84 -16.13 -3.15 -4.92
C LYS A 84 -16.15 -1.66 -4.53
N CYS A 85 -15.10 -0.89 -4.83
CA CYS A 85 -15.10 0.57 -4.65
C CYS A 85 -16.20 1.24 -5.46
N THR A 86 -16.37 0.84 -6.73
CA THR A 86 -17.44 1.38 -7.61
C THR A 86 -18.82 1.08 -7.03
N ASN A 87 -19.04 -0.13 -6.52
CA ASN A 87 -20.31 -0.49 -5.88
C ASN A 87 -20.54 0.29 -4.58
N TYR A 88 -19.50 0.44 -3.75
CA TYR A 88 -19.55 1.27 -2.54
C TYR A 88 -19.97 2.71 -2.85
N LEU A 89 -19.34 3.34 -3.85
CA LEU A 89 -19.69 4.70 -4.27
C LEU A 89 -21.12 4.79 -4.82
N LYS A 90 -21.59 3.80 -5.57
CA LYS A 90 -22.99 3.74 -6.04
C LYS A 90 -23.97 3.65 -4.88
N HIS A 91 -23.70 2.81 -3.88
CA HIS A 91 -24.56 2.73 -2.69
C HIS A 91 -24.57 4.05 -1.92
N LYS A 92 -23.41 4.66 -1.69
CA LYS A 92 -23.30 5.95 -1.03
C LYS A 92 -24.01 7.08 -1.78
N GLN A 93 -23.96 7.09 -3.11
CA GLN A 93 -24.71 8.05 -3.95
C GLN A 93 -26.25 7.87 -3.87
N VAL A 94 -26.72 6.66 -3.59
CA VAL A 94 -28.16 6.40 -3.38
C VAL A 94 -28.58 6.91 -2.00
N GLU A 95 -27.73 6.88 -1.00
CA GLU A 95 -27.95 7.46 0.33
C GLU A 95 -27.84 8.99 0.28
N ASP A 96 -26.89 9.54 -0.48
CA ASP A 96 -26.66 10.98 -0.66
C ASP A 96 -27.41 11.52 -1.89
N LYS A 97 -28.70 11.35 -1.98
CA LYS A 97 -29.55 11.80 -3.12
C LYS A 97 -29.44 13.29 -3.50
N TYR A 98 -28.40 14.01 -3.09
CA TYR A 98 -28.27 15.45 -3.30
C TYR A 98 -26.89 16.00 -3.68
N VAL A 99 -25.92 15.24 -4.19
CA VAL A 99 -24.67 15.86 -4.71
C VAL A 99 -24.20 15.22 -6.01
N SER A 100 -23.98 16.12 -6.97
CA SER A 100 -23.63 16.00 -8.38
C SER A 100 -22.60 14.94 -8.77
N TYR A 101 -22.94 14.32 -9.88
CA TYR A 101 -22.22 13.49 -10.83
C TYR A 101 -20.78 13.94 -11.13
N VAL A 102 -19.78 13.13 -10.82
CA VAL A 102 -18.48 13.13 -11.51
C VAL A 102 -18.14 11.71 -11.92
N LYS A 103 -18.11 11.51 -13.25
CA LYS A 103 -17.62 10.30 -13.91
C LYS A 103 -16.11 10.20 -13.76
N THR A 104 -15.63 9.06 -13.35
CA THR A 104 -14.31 8.56 -13.80
C THR A 104 -14.43 7.08 -14.09
N THR A 105 -14.75 6.75 -15.32
CA THR A 105 -14.56 5.44 -15.92
C THR A 105 -13.20 5.46 -16.60
N GLY A 106 -12.19 4.87 -15.96
CA GLY A 106 -10.92 4.55 -16.58
C GLY A 106 -10.75 3.02 -16.52
N GLU A 107 -10.61 2.39 -17.66
CA GLU A 107 -10.09 1.02 -17.74
C GLU A 107 -8.60 1.08 -17.39
N GLU A 108 -8.26 0.77 -16.13
CA GLU A 108 -6.87 0.75 -15.69
C GLU A 108 -6.27 -0.62 -16.03
N THR A 109 -5.21 -0.60 -16.84
CA THR A 109 -4.45 -1.78 -17.26
C THR A 109 -3.27 -2.07 -16.32
N GLU A 110 -2.59 -3.20 -16.49
CA GLU A 110 -1.37 -3.57 -15.72
C GLU A 110 -0.29 -2.47 -15.68
N GLY A 111 -0.26 -1.60 -16.71
CA GLY A 111 0.59 -0.42 -16.76
C GLY A 111 0.31 0.60 -15.67
N ASP A 112 -0.95 0.76 -15.27
CA ASP A 112 -1.38 1.74 -14.28
C ASP A 112 -0.93 1.40 -12.86
N TYR A 113 -0.76 0.10 -12.55
CA TYR A 113 -0.24 -0.33 -11.24
C TYR A 113 1.24 0.05 -11.06
N ASN A 114 2.07 -0.20 -12.05
CA ASN A 114 3.50 0.16 -11.99
C ASN A 114 3.68 1.68 -11.98
N LEU A 115 2.90 2.41 -12.78
CA LEU A 115 2.84 3.87 -12.78
C LEU A 115 2.42 4.43 -11.43
N MET A 116 1.40 3.85 -10.80
CA MET A 116 0.91 4.27 -9.49
C MET A 116 1.94 4.01 -8.38
N GLN A 117 2.62 2.86 -8.42
CA GLN A 117 3.69 2.54 -7.47
C GLN A 117 4.87 3.52 -7.63
N GLU A 118 5.28 3.82 -8.87
CA GLU A 118 6.32 4.80 -9.16
C GLU A 118 5.91 6.22 -8.73
N GLU A 119 4.66 6.60 -8.91
CA GLU A 119 4.15 7.92 -8.55
C GLU A 119 4.13 8.12 -7.02
N ILE A 120 3.69 7.11 -6.25
CA ILE A 120 3.73 7.15 -4.78
C ILE A 120 5.18 7.21 -4.27
N TYR A 121 6.08 6.41 -4.83
CA TYR A 121 7.49 6.48 -4.48
C TYR A 121 8.11 7.82 -4.86
N ARG A 122 7.73 8.39 -5.99
CA ARG A 122 8.19 9.71 -6.43
C ARG A 122 7.70 10.81 -5.49
N GLU A 123 6.42 10.82 -5.12
CA GLU A 123 5.87 11.80 -4.17
C GLU A 123 6.53 11.67 -2.79
N LEU A 124 6.69 10.46 -2.27
CA LEU A 124 7.39 10.22 -1.02
C LEU A 124 8.85 10.69 -1.09
N TYR A 125 9.56 10.34 -2.17
CA TYR A 125 10.95 10.76 -2.38
C TYR A 125 11.09 12.29 -2.45
N MET A 126 10.19 12.96 -3.15
CA MET A 126 10.15 14.43 -3.22
C MET A 126 9.89 15.04 -1.85
N ALA A 127 8.92 14.53 -1.11
CA ALA A 127 8.59 14.99 0.24
C ALA A 127 9.76 14.79 1.22
N ILE A 128 10.49 13.68 1.13
CA ILE A 128 11.70 13.41 1.92
C ILE A 128 12.80 14.45 1.62
N ARG A 129 13.00 14.80 0.36
CA ARG A 129 14.01 15.80 -0.04
C ARG A 129 13.72 17.21 0.46
N GLU A 130 12.47 17.50 0.81
CA GLU A 130 12.05 18.77 1.40
C GLU A 130 12.10 18.78 2.93
N LEU A 131 12.50 17.67 3.56
CA LEU A 131 12.73 17.62 5.00
C LEU A 131 13.97 18.46 5.39
N PRO A 132 13.99 19.03 6.62
CA PRO A 132 15.21 19.60 7.16
C PRO A 132 16.36 18.59 7.11
N GLU A 133 17.57 19.02 6.75
CA GLU A 133 18.71 18.16 6.44
C GLU A 133 18.97 17.05 7.48
N LYS A 134 18.89 17.38 8.78
CA LYS A 134 19.09 16.41 9.85
C LYS A 134 17.98 15.36 9.93
N CYS A 135 16.73 15.78 9.69
CA CYS A 135 15.57 14.88 9.66
C CYS A 135 15.64 13.97 8.43
N GLN A 136 16.03 14.53 7.29
CA GLN A 136 16.20 13.80 6.04
C GLN A 136 17.23 12.67 6.20
N LYS A 137 18.45 12.97 6.66
CA LYS A 137 19.52 11.97 6.87
C LYS A 137 19.10 10.83 7.80
N VAL A 138 18.44 11.17 8.91
CA VAL A 138 17.93 10.15 9.84
C VAL A 138 16.87 9.30 9.19
N PHE A 139 15.97 9.90 8.42
CA PHE A 139 14.86 9.20 7.79
C PHE A 139 15.33 8.32 6.62
N GLU A 140 16.29 8.76 5.82
CA GLU A 140 16.90 7.97 4.75
C GLU A 140 17.56 6.70 5.30
N LEU A 141 18.38 6.82 6.35
CA LEU A 141 18.99 5.65 7.01
C LEU A 141 17.95 4.70 7.61
N HIS A 142 16.85 5.24 8.13
CA HIS A 142 15.74 4.43 8.61
C HIS A 142 15.07 3.64 7.47
N LEU A 143 14.87 4.26 6.29
CA LEU A 143 14.37 3.59 5.09
C LEU A 143 15.30 2.47 4.59
N GLU A 144 16.59 2.59 4.81
CA GLU A 144 17.58 1.55 4.54
C GLU A 144 17.50 0.39 5.55
N GLY A 145 16.60 0.44 6.53
CA GLY A 145 16.40 -0.59 7.54
C GLY A 145 17.36 -0.51 8.74
N LYS A 146 18.09 0.62 8.89
CA LYS A 146 18.97 0.83 10.05
C LYS A 146 18.18 1.04 11.33
N LYS A 147 18.67 0.44 12.43
CA LYS A 147 18.12 0.66 13.76
C LYS A 147 18.55 2.01 14.32
N ASN A 148 17.83 2.53 15.31
CA ASN A 148 18.12 3.83 15.89
C ASN A 148 19.55 3.93 16.47
N ASP A 149 20.08 2.84 17.00
CA ASP A 149 21.43 2.75 17.58
C ASP A 149 22.50 2.87 16.47
N GLU A 150 22.28 2.18 15.34
CA GLU A 150 23.17 2.21 14.16
C GLU A 150 23.14 3.61 13.53
N ILE A 151 21.96 4.25 13.45
CA ILE A 151 21.81 5.62 12.93
C ILE A 151 22.54 6.62 13.84
N ALA A 152 22.44 6.44 15.15
CA ALA A 152 23.11 7.27 16.13
C ALA A 152 24.64 7.20 15.97
N GLU A 153 25.18 6.00 15.77
CA GLU A 153 26.60 5.76 15.52
C GLU A 153 27.08 6.38 14.20
N ILE A 154 26.34 6.14 13.10
CA ILE A 154 26.66 6.66 11.76
C ILE A 154 26.69 8.20 11.74
N LEU A 155 25.73 8.84 12.42
CA LEU A 155 25.58 10.28 12.42
C LEU A 155 26.32 11.00 13.57
N GLY A 156 26.91 10.26 14.52
CA GLY A 156 27.60 10.83 15.67
C GLY A 156 26.68 11.62 16.62
N ILE A 157 25.42 11.17 16.78
CA ILE A 157 24.41 11.81 17.63
C ILE A 157 23.81 10.83 18.64
N SER A 158 23.09 11.30 19.65
CA SER A 158 22.45 10.40 20.61
C SER A 158 21.25 9.68 20.00
N VAL A 159 20.94 8.48 20.50
CA VAL A 159 19.72 7.72 20.12
C VAL A 159 18.45 8.54 20.37
N LEU A 160 18.45 9.36 21.42
CA LEU A 160 17.33 10.26 21.71
C LEU A 160 17.18 11.33 20.62
N THR A 161 18.29 11.86 20.11
CA THR A 161 18.30 12.83 19.01
C THR A 161 17.80 12.18 17.71
N VAL A 162 18.18 10.91 17.43
CA VAL A 162 17.66 10.14 16.30
C VAL A 162 16.13 10.01 16.39
N LYS A 163 15.62 9.61 17.56
CA LYS A 163 14.17 9.51 17.78
C LYS A 163 13.44 10.83 17.56
N SER A 164 14.01 11.95 18.05
CA SER A 164 13.44 13.28 17.86
C SER A 164 13.42 13.70 16.39
N HIS A 165 14.51 13.50 15.64
CA HIS A 165 14.56 13.82 14.22
C HIS A 165 13.63 12.92 13.40
N LYS A 166 13.50 11.63 13.75
CA LYS A 166 12.56 10.70 13.13
C LYS A 166 11.12 11.15 13.35
N GLN A 167 10.73 11.50 14.58
CA GLN A 167 9.38 12.00 14.88
C GLN A 167 9.07 13.29 14.12
N ASN A 168 10.02 14.21 14.03
CA ASN A 168 9.87 15.45 13.26
C ASN A 168 9.71 15.17 11.76
N ALA A 169 10.51 14.26 11.20
CA ALA A 169 10.37 13.84 9.81
C ALA A 169 8.97 13.28 9.54
N ILE A 170 8.51 12.38 10.40
CA ILE A 170 7.17 11.76 10.32
C ILE A 170 6.08 12.83 10.38
N HIS A 171 6.19 13.79 11.29
CA HIS A 171 5.20 14.88 11.41
C HIS A 171 5.11 15.72 10.13
N ILE A 172 6.25 16.16 9.59
CA ILE A 172 6.29 16.97 8.37
C ILE A 172 5.77 16.18 7.15
N LEU A 173 6.16 14.90 7.01
CA LEU A 173 5.68 14.05 5.93
C LEU A 173 4.17 13.82 6.02
N LYS A 174 3.65 13.63 7.24
CA LYS A 174 2.20 13.49 7.48
C LYS A 174 1.43 14.75 7.09
N GLU A 175 1.93 15.92 7.40
CA GLU A 175 1.31 17.20 7.00
C GLU A 175 1.35 17.40 5.47
N LYS A 176 2.45 17.03 4.81
CA LYS A 176 2.62 17.22 3.36
C LYS A 176 1.87 16.20 2.51
N MET A 177 1.89 14.94 2.92
CA MET A 177 1.34 13.83 2.16
C MET A 177 -0.07 13.43 2.60
N GLY A 178 -0.57 13.94 3.72
CA GLY A 178 -1.90 13.62 4.25
C GLY A 178 -2.11 12.11 4.40
N ASN A 179 -3.22 11.61 3.84
CA ASN A 179 -3.57 10.20 3.91
C ASN A 179 -2.54 9.27 3.27
N LEU A 180 -1.79 9.74 2.25
CA LEU A 180 -0.70 8.96 1.63
C LEU A 180 0.42 8.63 2.62
N PHE A 181 0.71 9.52 3.58
CA PHE A 181 1.71 9.27 4.58
C PHE A 181 1.25 8.29 5.67
N LEU A 182 -0.02 8.34 6.06
CA LEU A 182 -0.61 7.35 6.97
C LEU A 182 -0.48 5.93 6.39
N LEU A 183 -0.63 5.82 5.08
CA LEU A 183 -0.45 4.57 4.36
C LEU A 183 1.00 4.11 4.32
N TYR A 184 1.95 5.04 4.21
CA TYR A 184 3.38 4.73 4.31
C TYR A 184 3.74 4.20 5.70
N THR A 185 3.29 4.84 6.79
CA THR A 185 3.56 4.39 8.17
C THR A 185 2.94 3.03 8.45
N TYR A 186 1.78 2.75 7.84
CA TYR A 186 1.11 1.47 7.92
C TYR A 186 1.84 0.35 7.16
N ILE A 187 2.46 0.68 6.01
CA ILE A 187 3.25 -0.28 5.19
C ILE A 187 4.56 -0.67 5.88
N TYR A 188 5.19 0.26 6.58
CA TYR A 188 6.54 0.08 7.10
C TYR A 188 6.64 -0.04 8.63
N GLU A 189 5.49 -0.15 9.35
CA GLU A 189 5.43 -0.23 10.83
C GLU A 189 6.31 0.83 11.52
N VAL A 190 6.23 2.07 11.07
CA VAL A 190 7.10 3.17 11.54
C VAL A 190 6.48 3.91 12.73
#